data_f6383a693277bceff16c69349d9cc34c
#
_entry.id   f6383a693277bceff16c69349d9cc34c
#
_cell.length_a   1.000
_cell.length_b   1.000
_cell.length_c   1.000
_cell.angle_alpha   90.00
_cell.angle_beta   90.00
_cell.angle_gamma   90.00
#
_symmetry.space_group_name_H-M   'P 1'
#
loop_
_entity.id
_entity.type
_entity.pdbx_description
1 polymer ?
#
loop_
_entity_poly.entity_id
_entity_poly.type
_entity_poly.pdbx_seq_one_letter_code
_entity_poly.pdbx_strand_id
1 'polypeptide(L)'
;MKKIILFFLIALVSEIGAQTQTSEISSRTGAFSRTGFGARGMAMGNALSSVTEGSLVAYYNPALSVFQNGNSAQVGYTFLSFDRTLNFLSFTRKFELGVKVDENGVRSKPRSVAGISAGIINAGVSNIDGRDNQGLSTGDISTSENQFFIGVANKFSDHFSLGIEFKFYYFSLVDKVSANGIGFDVGALIKPIDNLNISLVITDINSKYKWDTTPVYGQNGSNTTVDFPLLSKVGISYKFVKQKLLVAAELQHSNAGTNYIRLGAEYNLYKNLNLRGGLDRFNLSNTDEPVRPSAGFSYAYKLNSFIVGIEYAFVMEPYSGSDKHIVGVNFNF
;
A
#
# COMPACT_ATOMS: atom_id res chain seq x y z
N MET A 1 30.51 11.24 6.83
CA MET A 1 29.22 10.62 6.43
C MET A 1 28.04 10.95 7.35
N LYS A 2 28.17 10.88 8.70
CA LYS A 2 27.04 11.21 9.63
C LYS A 2 26.51 12.65 9.50
N LYS A 3 27.36 13.64 9.18
CA LYS A 3 26.95 15.05 9.03
C LYS A 3 26.23 15.35 7.70
N ILE A 4 26.49 14.57 6.64
CA ILE A 4 25.85 14.73 5.32
C ILE A 4 24.42 14.20 5.33
N ILE A 5 24.16 13.10 6.05
CA ILE A 5 22.83 12.51 6.19
C ILE A 5 21.90 13.45 6.98
N LEU A 6 22.41 14.12 8.00
CA LEU A 6 21.66 15.09 8.79
C LEU A 6 21.31 16.35 7.95
N PHE A 7 22.20 16.78 7.07
CA PHE A 7 21.98 17.95 6.21
C PHE A 7 20.91 17.67 5.13
N PHE A 8 20.85 16.44 4.58
CA PHE A 8 19.80 16.03 3.64
C PHE A 8 18.42 15.90 4.31
N LEU A 9 18.38 15.46 5.57
CA LEU A 9 17.13 15.41 6.34
C LEU A 9 16.60 16.82 6.68
N ILE A 10 17.47 17.77 6.94
CA ILE A 10 17.10 19.17 7.26
C ILE A 10 16.68 19.92 5.98
N ALA A 11 17.30 19.66 4.84
CA ALA A 11 16.94 20.30 3.56
C ALA A 11 15.56 19.90 3.04
N LEU A 12 15.05 18.70 3.39
CA LEU A 12 13.69 18.24 3.05
C LEU A 12 12.58 18.91 3.90
N VAL A 13 12.93 19.52 5.03
CA VAL A 13 11.96 20.16 5.95
C VAL A 13 11.77 21.64 5.64
N SER A 14 12.64 22.27 4.86
CA SER A 14 12.66 23.73 4.67
C SER A 14 11.61 24.29 3.69
N GLU A 15 10.79 23.46 3.05
CA GLU A 15 9.70 23.94 2.16
C GLU A 15 8.29 23.87 2.78
N ILE A 16 8.16 23.62 4.07
CA ILE A 16 6.86 23.69 4.73
C ILE A 16 6.54 25.16 5.02
N GLY A 17 6.23 25.89 3.97
CA GLY A 17 5.66 27.25 4.09
C GLY A 17 4.25 27.15 4.69
N ALA A 18 4.02 27.86 5.76
CA ALA A 18 2.75 27.94 6.50
C ALA A 18 1.64 28.72 5.73
N GLN A 19 1.46 28.45 4.45
CA GLN A 19 0.26 28.86 3.72
C GLN A 19 -0.71 27.69 3.70
N THR A 20 -1.96 27.92 4.10
CA THR A 20 -3.07 26.97 3.92
C THR A 20 -3.21 26.66 2.43
N GLN A 21 -2.51 25.64 1.95
CA GLN A 21 -2.68 25.17 0.59
C GLN A 21 -3.99 24.38 0.53
N THR A 22 -4.89 24.78 -0.34
CA THR A 22 -6.06 23.98 -0.68
C THR A 22 -5.59 22.69 -1.35
N SER A 23 -5.86 21.56 -0.70
CA SER A 23 -5.51 20.25 -1.26
C SER A 23 -6.51 19.84 -2.33
N GLU A 24 -6.02 19.46 -3.51
CA GLU A 24 -6.83 18.89 -4.58
C GLU A 24 -6.89 17.36 -4.56
N ILE A 25 -6.31 16.69 -3.56
CA ILE A 25 -6.18 15.24 -3.56
C ILE A 25 -7.53 14.51 -3.57
N SER A 26 -8.57 15.09 -2.99
CA SER A 26 -9.92 14.54 -2.97
C SER A 26 -10.61 14.56 -4.33
N SER A 27 -10.24 15.51 -5.22
CA SER A 27 -10.75 15.60 -6.58
C SER A 27 -9.99 14.71 -7.57
N ARG A 28 -8.84 14.18 -7.19
CA ARG A 28 -8.02 13.32 -8.04
C ARG A 28 -8.56 11.89 -8.04
N THR A 29 -8.56 11.28 -9.21
CA THR A 29 -9.00 9.89 -9.42
C THR A 29 -8.11 8.86 -8.69
N GLY A 30 -8.52 7.59 -8.65
CA GLY A 30 -7.78 6.50 -8.02
C GLY A 30 -7.76 6.56 -6.49
N ALA A 31 -8.79 7.12 -5.84
CA ALA A 31 -8.84 7.23 -4.38
C ALA A 31 -8.73 5.86 -3.68
N PHE A 32 -9.28 4.80 -4.27
CA PHE A 32 -9.22 3.46 -3.74
C PHE A 32 -7.78 2.96 -3.59
N SER A 33 -6.90 3.24 -4.57
CA SER A 33 -5.50 2.82 -4.56
C SER A 33 -4.64 3.52 -3.48
N ARG A 34 -5.18 4.51 -2.78
CA ARG A 34 -4.50 5.28 -1.72
C ARG A 34 -5.05 5.02 -0.32
N THR A 35 -6.01 4.10 -0.21
CA THR A 35 -6.68 3.82 1.07
C THR A 35 -5.78 3.03 2.04
N GLY A 36 -4.84 2.27 1.51
CA GLY A 36 -4.07 1.28 2.25
C GLY A 36 -4.70 -0.11 2.13
N PHE A 37 -3.90 -1.16 2.30
CA PHE A 37 -4.33 -2.53 2.10
C PHE A 37 -3.73 -3.49 3.10
N GLY A 38 -4.51 -4.56 3.36
CA GLY A 38 -4.15 -5.57 4.34
C GLY A 38 -4.32 -5.07 5.79
N ALA A 39 -4.78 -5.94 6.65
CA ALA A 39 -5.04 -5.59 8.04
C ALA A 39 -3.77 -5.08 8.75
N ARG A 40 -2.60 -5.68 8.45
CA ARG A 40 -1.32 -5.23 9.04
C ARG A 40 -1.00 -3.77 8.70
N GLY A 41 -1.10 -3.41 7.41
CA GLY A 41 -0.76 -2.06 6.97
C GLY A 41 -1.69 -1.02 7.56
N MET A 42 -2.99 -1.28 7.49
CA MET A 42 -3.99 -0.36 8.00
C MET A 42 -3.95 -0.23 9.53
N ALA A 43 -3.67 -1.32 10.27
CA ALA A 43 -3.47 -1.28 11.72
C ALA A 43 -2.23 -0.49 12.14
N MET A 44 -1.21 -0.39 11.27
CA MET A 44 0.01 0.40 11.48
C MET A 44 -0.04 1.79 10.82
N GLY A 45 -1.25 2.35 10.63
CA GLY A 45 -1.42 3.67 10.02
C GLY A 45 -0.84 3.78 8.61
N ASN A 46 -0.72 2.66 7.88
CA ASN A 46 -0.11 2.59 6.54
C ASN A 46 1.39 2.96 6.47
N ALA A 47 2.11 2.98 7.59
CA ALA A 47 3.55 3.31 7.67
C ALA A 47 4.43 2.06 7.42
N LEU A 48 4.27 1.36 6.30
CA LEU A 48 4.95 0.09 6.02
C LEU A 48 6.03 0.15 4.94
N SER A 49 6.26 1.28 4.29
CA SER A 49 7.18 1.35 3.14
C SER A 49 8.64 0.97 3.46
N SER A 50 9.04 1.08 4.73
CA SER A 50 10.39 0.73 5.21
C SER A 50 10.47 -0.57 6.01
N VAL A 51 9.33 -1.26 6.24
CA VAL A 51 9.28 -2.46 7.10
C VAL A 51 9.65 -3.70 6.29
N THR A 52 10.72 -4.40 6.72
CA THR A 52 11.28 -5.57 6.00
C THR A 52 10.91 -6.91 6.62
N GLU A 53 10.03 -6.94 7.60
CA GLU A 53 9.65 -8.13 8.35
C GLU A 53 8.18 -8.48 8.19
N GLY A 54 7.86 -9.74 8.45
CA GLY A 54 6.51 -10.27 8.36
C GLY A 54 6.07 -10.53 6.91
N SER A 55 4.77 -10.50 6.68
CA SER A 55 4.19 -10.62 5.33
C SER A 55 4.34 -9.29 4.61
N LEU A 56 5.08 -9.29 3.50
CA LEU A 56 5.47 -8.08 2.76
C LEU A 56 4.58 -7.91 1.54
N VAL A 57 4.24 -6.67 1.25
CA VAL A 57 3.38 -6.31 0.14
C VAL A 57 4.05 -5.22 -0.69
N ALA A 58 4.25 -5.50 -1.98
CA ALA A 58 4.87 -4.56 -2.91
C ALA A 58 4.11 -3.23 -3.01
N TYR A 59 2.81 -3.24 -2.80
CA TYR A 59 1.98 -2.05 -2.74
C TYR A 59 2.58 -0.92 -1.88
N TYR A 60 3.20 -1.24 -0.74
CA TYR A 60 3.81 -0.22 0.11
C TYR A 60 5.18 0.22 -0.40
N ASN A 61 5.95 -0.72 -0.96
CA ASN A 61 7.25 -0.47 -1.56
C ASN A 61 7.67 -1.71 -2.38
N PRO A 62 7.82 -1.63 -3.70
CA PRO A 62 8.22 -2.77 -4.52
C PRO A 62 9.56 -3.36 -4.12
N ALA A 63 10.47 -2.57 -3.53
CA ALA A 63 11.79 -3.05 -3.07
C ALA A 63 11.71 -4.05 -1.89
N LEU A 64 10.56 -4.22 -1.24
CA LEU A 64 10.40 -5.11 -0.08
C LEU A 64 10.38 -6.60 -0.46
N SER A 65 10.03 -6.96 -1.69
CA SER A 65 9.85 -8.36 -2.09
C SER A 65 11.11 -9.22 -1.93
N VAL A 66 12.31 -8.63 -1.98
CA VAL A 66 13.58 -9.34 -1.75
C VAL A 66 13.82 -9.76 -0.30
N PHE A 67 13.03 -9.22 0.65
CA PHE A 67 13.13 -9.55 2.08
C PHE A 67 12.09 -10.59 2.51
N GLN A 68 11.15 -10.95 1.64
CA GLN A 68 10.15 -11.97 1.94
C GLN A 68 10.83 -13.32 2.23
N ASN A 69 10.48 -13.95 3.34
CA ASN A 69 10.92 -15.29 3.65
C ASN A 69 9.91 -16.32 3.10
N GLY A 70 10.38 -17.20 2.20
CA GLY A 70 9.50 -18.14 1.52
C GLY A 70 8.52 -17.48 0.55
N ASN A 71 7.43 -18.17 0.26
CA ASN A 71 6.30 -17.62 -0.46
C ASN A 71 5.30 -17.03 0.52
N SER A 72 4.70 -15.90 0.18
CA SER A 72 3.64 -15.29 0.97
C SER A 72 2.45 -14.96 0.07
N ALA A 73 1.28 -15.46 0.43
CA ALA A 73 0.02 -15.06 -0.18
C ALA A 73 -0.86 -14.40 0.88
N GLN A 74 -1.55 -13.32 0.50
CA GLN A 74 -2.39 -12.55 1.41
C GLN A 74 -3.73 -12.28 0.76
N VAL A 75 -4.80 -12.43 1.54
CA VAL A 75 -6.16 -12.05 1.17
C VAL A 75 -6.68 -11.12 2.23
N GLY A 76 -7.32 -10.03 1.83
CA GLY A 76 -7.94 -9.09 2.75
C GLY A 76 -9.28 -8.60 2.23
N TYR A 77 -10.20 -8.39 3.16
CA TYR A 77 -11.50 -7.80 2.93
C TYR A 77 -11.70 -6.63 3.90
N THR A 78 -12.12 -5.48 3.37
CA THR A 78 -12.42 -4.30 4.16
C THR A 78 -13.92 -4.00 4.07
N PHE A 79 -14.57 -3.99 5.21
CA PHE A 79 -15.97 -3.56 5.34
C PHE A 79 -16.00 -2.02 5.33
N LEU A 80 -16.76 -1.47 4.41
CA LEU A 80 -16.97 -0.03 4.25
C LEU A 80 -18.49 0.27 4.35
N SER A 81 -18.83 1.53 4.70
CA SER A 81 -20.22 1.97 4.68
C SER A 81 -20.80 2.01 3.27
N PHE A 82 -22.15 1.97 3.16
CA PHE A 82 -22.92 2.17 1.94
C PHE A 82 -22.61 1.13 0.84
N ASP A 83 -22.66 -0.15 1.20
CA ASP A 83 -22.44 -1.28 0.29
C ASP A 83 -21.16 -1.21 -0.53
N ARG A 84 -20.16 -0.49 0.01
CA ARG A 84 -18.80 -0.42 -0.56
C ARG A 84 -17.96 -1.56 -0.03
N THR A 85 -17.12 -2.07 -0.89
CA THR A 85 -16.15 -3.11 -0.56
C THR A 85 -14.75 -2.70 -1.01
N LEU A 86 -13.73 -3.23 -0.34
CA LEU A 86 -12.36 -3.13 -0.75
C LEU A 86 -11.68 -4.47 -0.49
N ASN A 87 -11.32 -5.13 -1.57
CA ASN A 87 -10.73 -6.46 -1.57
C ASN A 87 -9.27 -6.38 -1.99
N PHE A 88 -8.47 -7.24 -1.41
CA PHE A 88 -7.06 -7.31 -1.67
C PHE A 88 -6.59 -8.75 -1.75
N LEU A 89 -5.83 -9.06 -2.79
CA LEU A 89 -5.11 -10.32 -2.95
C LEU A 89 -3.68 -10.01 -3.41
N SER A 90 -2.69 -10.58 -2.76
CA SER A 90 -1.30 -10.48 -3.22
C SER A 90 -0.51 -11.75 -3.02
N PHE A 91 0.53 -11.88 -3.81
CA PHE A 91 1.54 -12.92 -3.72
C PHE A 91 2.92 -12.27 -3.78
N THR A 92 3.84 -12.73 -2.92
CA THR A 92 5.24 -12.27 -2.91
C THR A 92 6.18 -13.45 -2.73
N ARG A 93 7.26 -13.47 -3.50
CA ARG A 93 8.30 -14.49 -3.43
C ARG A 93 9.68 -13.92 -3.63
N LYS A 94 10.63 -14.39 -2.82
CA LYS A 94 12.07 -14.12 -2.96
C LYS A 94 12.76 -15.27 -3.69
N PHE A 95 13.74 -14.92 -4.53
CA PHE A 95 14.60 -15.85 -5.24
C PHE A 95 16.06 -15.58 -4.87
N GLU A 96 16.79 -16.63 -4.49
CA GLU A 96 18.22 -16.59 -4.25
C GLU A 96 18.94 -17.23 -5.45
N LEU A 97 19.61 -16.41 -6.25
CA LEU A 97 20.21 -16.80 -7.51
C LEU A 97 21.71 -17.08 -7.31
N GLY A 98 22.23 -18.11 -8.01
CA GLY A 98 23.65 -18.45 -8.01
C GLY A 98 24.16 -19.05 -6.69
N VAL A 99 23.27 -19.61 -5.87
CA VAL A 99 23.67 -20.40 -4.69
C VAL A 99 24.31 -21.70 -5.16
N LYS A 100 25.52 -21.99 -4.66
CA LYS A 100 26.20 -23.28 -4.83
C LYS A 100 26.12 -24.04 -3.51
N VAL A 101 25.98 -25.36 -3.60
CA VAL A 101 26.05 -26.26 -2.45
C VAL A 101 27.38 -27.03 -2.60
N ASP A 102 28.23 -26.98 -1.60
CA ASP A 102 29.49 -27.73 -1.58
C ASP A 102 29.28 -29.22 -1.26
N GLU A 103 30.33 -30.00 -1.31
CA GLU A 103 30.29 -31.44 -1.05
C GLU A 103 29.84 -31.81 0.39
N ASN A 104 29.93 -30.85 1.32
CA ASN A 104 29.48 -30.98 2.70
C ASN A 104 28.03 -30.48 2.92
N GLY A 105 27.31 -30.08 1.84
CA GLY A 105 25.95 -29.60 1.93
C GLY A 105 25.83 -28.13 2.38
N VAL A 106 26.95 -27.40 2.49
CA VAL A 106 26.96 -25.97 2.90
C VAL A 106 26.60 -25.09 1.71
N ARG A 107 25.60 -24.25 1.90
CA ARG A 107 25.15 -23.29 0.86
C ARG A 107 26.03 -22.05 0.84
N SER A 108 26.52 -21.69 -0.33
CA SER A 108 27.21 -20.41 -0.53
C SER A 108 26.25 -19.22 -0.38
N LYS A 109 26.82 -18.03 -0.16
CA LYS A 109 25.99 -16.79 -0.30
C LYS A 109 25.45 -16.71 -1.72
N PRO A 110 24.19 -16.28 -1.91
CA PRO A 110 23.64 -16.04 -3.24
C PRO A 110 24.42 -14.94 -3.96
N ARG A 111 24.60 -15.08 -5.26
CA ARG A 111 25.20 -14.05 -6.12
C ARG A 111 24.28 -12.84 -6.27
N SER A 112 22.99 -13.07 -6.31
CA SER A 112 21.94 -12.05 -6.37
C SER A 112 20.69 -12.52 -5.65
N VAL A 113 19.94 -11.59 -5.08
CA VAL A 113 18.62 -11.86 -4.47
C VAL A 113 17.60 -11.02 -5.22
N ALA A 114 16.65 -11.68 -5.88
CA ALA A 114 15.55 -11.05 -6.57
C ALA A 114 14.24 -11.31 -5.82
N GLY A 115 13.27 -10.42 -5.98
CA GLY A 115 11.91 -10.57 -5.46
C GLY A 115 10.90 -10.33 -6.57
N ILE A 116 9.79 -11.03 -6.51
CA ILE A 116 8.62 -10.80 -7.35
C ILE A 116 7.39 -10.64 -6.47
N SER A 117 6.49 -9.76 -6.86
CA SER A 117 5.18 -9.61 -6.26
C SER A 117 4.14 -9.42 -7.33
N ALA A 118 2.94 -9.89 -7.06
CA ALA A 118 1.79 -9.64 -7.92
C ALA A 118 0.54 -9.56 -7.06
N GLY A 119 -0.48 -8.86 -7.52
CA GLY A 119 -1.74 -8.80 -6.79
C GLY A 119 -2.82 -8.04 -7.52
N ILE A 120 -3.98 -8.03 -6.86
CA ILE A 120 -5.16 -7.28 -7.30
C ILE A 120 -5.77 -6.56 -6.11
N ILE A 121 -6.22 -5.36 -6.37
CA ILE A 121 -7.02 -4.55 -5.48
C ILE A 121 -8.32 -4.28 -6.21
N ASN A 122 -9.44 -4.59 -5.56
CA ASN A 122 -10.76 -4.36 -6.09
C ASN A 122 -11.56 -3.51 -5.12
N ALA A 123 -12.09 -2.40 -5.59
CA ALA A 123 -13.06 -1.57 -4.87
C ALA A 123 -14.36 -1.55 -5.65
N GLY A 124 -15.48 -1.63 -4.94
CA GLY A 124 -16.78 -1.64 -5.58
C GLY A 124 -17.87 -0.99 -4.72
N VAL A 125 -18.93 -0.59 -5.39
CA VAL A 125 -20.21 -0.19 -4.78
C VAL A 125 -21.30 -0.99 -5.47
N SER A 126 -22.15 -1.63 -4.70
CA SER A 126 -23.32 -2.38 -5.19
C SER A 126 -24.63 -1.74 -4.72
N ASN A 127 -25.75 -2.24 -5.22
CA ASN A 127 -27.08 -1.82 -4.81
C ASN A 127 -27.34 -0.31 -4.94
N ILE A 128 -26.78 0.33 -5.96
CA ILE A 128 -27.04 1.75 -6.26
C ILE A 128 -28.40 1.81 -6.95
N ASP A 129 -29.39 2.48 -6.34
CA ASP A 129 -30.74 2.66 -6.91
C ASP A 129 -30.66 3.50 -8.20
N GLY A 130 -30.71 2.80 -9.33
CA GLY A 130 -30.73 3.43 -10.66
C GLY A 130 -32.09 4.04 -10.94
N ARG A 131 -32.09 5.28 -11.42
CA ARG A 131 -33.33 6.01 -11.76
C ARG A 131 -33.20 6.71 -13.11
N ASP A 132 -34.31 6.76 -13.85
CA ASP A 132 -34.40 7.54 -15.07
C ASP A 132 -34.60 9.03 -14.76
N ASN A 133 -34.71 9.86 -15.82
CA ASN A 133 -34.93 11.30 -15.71
C ASN A 133 -36.31 11.70 -15.15
N GLN A 134 -37.23 10.72 -14.97
CA GLN A 134 -38.53 10.88 -14.33
C GLN A 134 -38.54 10.38 -12.88
N GLY A 135 -37.41 9.84 -12.40
CA GLY A 135 -37.27 9.29 -11.06
C GLY A 135 -37.78 7.86 -10.91
N LEU A 136 -38.18 7.20 -12.00
CA LEU A 136 -38.59 5.78 -11.98
C LEU A 136 -37.37 4.87 -11.87
N SER A 137 -37.48 3.81 -11.06
CA SER A 137 -36.39 2.85 -10.89
C SER A 137 -36.07 2.14 -12.20
N THR A 138 -34.80 2.10 -12.55
CA THR A 138 -34.25 1.35 -13.71
C THR A 138 -33.52 0.08 -13.30
N GLY A 139 -33.56 -0.28 -12.01
CA GLY A 139 -32.86 -1.40 -11.41
C GLY A 139 -31.59 -0.97 -10.68
N ASP A 140 -30.93 -1.96 -10.08
CA ASP A 140 -29.69 -1.73 -9.33
C ASP A 140 -28.49 -1.55 -10.25
N ILE A 141 -27.66 -0.57 -9.96
CA ILE A 141 -26.39 -0.27 -10.62
C ILE A 141 -25.26 -0.69 -9.70
N SER A 142 -24.14 -1.11 -10.26
CA SER A 142 -22.91 -1.35 -9.52
C SER A 142 -21.70 -0.72 -10.22
N THR A 143 -20.70 -0.37 -9.43
CA THR A 143 -19.39 0.12 -9.94
C THR A 143 -18.27 -0.77 -9.45
N SER A 144 -17.20 -0.86 -10.21
CA SER A 144 -16.02 -1.64 -9.84
C SER A 144 -14.75 -0.98 -10.33
N GLU A 145 -13.85 -0.65 -9.41
CA GLU A 145 -12.48 -0.18 -9.68
C GLU A 145 -11.48 -1.29 -9.34
N ASN A 146 -10.58 -1.57 -10.27
CA ASN A 146 -9.60 -2.64 -10.13
C ASN A 146 -8.20 -2.12 -10.43
N GLN A 147 -7.24 -2.53 -9.61
CA GLN A 147 -5.81 -2.35 -9.83
C GLN A 147 -5.14 -3.71 -9.84
N PHE A 148 -4.51 -4.08 -10.93
CA PHE A 148 -3.62 -5.22 -11.02
C PHE A 148 -2.19 -4.69 -10.93
N PHE A 149 -1.33 -5.37 -10.18
CA PHE A 149 0.07 -5.00 -10.10
C PHE A 149 0.99 -6.20 -10.22
N ILE A 150 2.16 -5.97 -10.80
CA ILE A 150 3.27 -6.90 -10.83
C ILE A 150 4.56 -6.12 -10.57
N GLY A 151 5.31 -6.55 -9.57
CA GLY A 151 6.54 -5.90 -9.13
C GLY A 151 7.73 -6.85 -9.19
N VAL A 152 8.88 -6.28 -9.47
CA VAL A 152 10.17 -6.96 -9.40
C VAL A 152 11.14 -6.12 -8.59
N ALA A 153 11.97 -6.77 -7.81
CA ALA A 153 13.03 -6.11 -7.05
C ALA A 153 14.34 -6.88 -7.10
N ASN A 154 15.43 -6.15 -6.87
CA ASN A 154 16.75 -6.74 -6.72
C ASN A 154 17.45 -6.15 -5.50
N LYS A 155 18.14 -7.03 -4.74
CA LYS A 155 19.00 -6.67 -3.62
C LYS A 155 20.43 -6.55 -4.13
N PHE A 156 20.93 -5.32 -4.24
CA PHE A 156 22.27 -5.02 -4.77
C PHE A 156 23.36 -5.23 -3.72
N SER A 157 23.01 -5.05 -2.45
CA SER A 157 23.91 -5.31 -1.31
C SER A 157 23.08 -5.65 -0.07
N ASP A 158 23.74 -6.01 1.04
CA ASP A 158 23.03 -6.21 2.33
C ASP A 158 22.39 -4.93 2.86
N HIS A 159 22.80 -3.78 2.32
CA HIS A 159 22.34 -2.45 2.73
C HIS A 159 21.42 -1.75 1.73
N PHE A 160 21.21 -2.31 0.53
CA PHE A 160 20.47 -1.60 -0.52
C PHE A 160 19.69 -2.52 -1.45
N SER A 161 18.42 -2.18 -1.68
CA SER A 161 17.56 -2.80 -2.68
C SER A 161 16.75 -1.78 -3.44
N LEU A 162 16.40 -2.12 -4.69
CA LEU A 162 15.50 -1.36 -5.57
C LEU A 162 14.41 -2.27 -6.08
N GLY A 163 13.24 -1.70 -6.35
CA GLY A 163 12.12 -2.38 -6.97
C GLY A 163 11.33 -1.45 -7.88
N ILE A 164 10.69 -2.06 -8.85
CA ILE A 164 9.77 -1.40 -9.79
C ILE A 164 8.50 -2.22 -9.82
N GLU A 165 7.34 -1.55 -9.87
CA GLU A 165 6.03 -2.16 -9.99
C GLU A 165 5.31 -1.55 -11.18
N PHE A 166 4.74 -2.39 -12.03
CA PHE A 166 3.80 -2.03 -13.08
C PHE A 166 2.38 -2.21 -12.57
N LYS A 167 1.51 -1.24 -12.88
CA LYS A 167 0.10 -1.23 -12.50
C LYS A 167 -0.78 -1.10 -13.74
N PHE A 168 -1.84 -1.89 -13.76
CA PHE A 168 -2.93 -1.76 -14.72
C PHE A 168 -4.22 -1.48 -13.95
N TYR A 169 -4.93 -0.44 -14.38
CA TYR A 169 -6.19 0.00 -13.78
C TYR A 169 -7.34 -0.25 -14.74
N TYR A 170 -8.45 -0.72 -14.18
CA TYR A 170 -9.70 -0.87 -14.91
C TYR A 170 -10.86 -0.43 -14.02
N PHE A 171 -11.64 0.53 -14.51
CA PHE A 171 -12.82 1.05 -13.83
C PHE A 171 -14.06 0.84 -14.70
N SER A 172 -15.06 0.10 -14.19
CA SER A 172 -16.40 -0.01 -14.74
C SER A 172 -17.32 0.88 -13.93
N LEU A 173 -17.81 1.97 -14.53
CA LEU A 173 -18.65 2.94 -13.83
C LEU A 173 -20.13 2.56 -13.91
N VAL A 174 -20.65 2.37 -15.13
CA VAL A 174 -22.00 1.90 -15.46
C VAL A 174 -21.90 1.11 -16.76
N ASP A 175 -23.01 0.50 -17.18
CA ASP A 175 -23.06 -0.23 -18.45
C ASP A 175 -22.46 0.56 -19.61
N LYS A 176 -21.47 -0.04 -20.28
CA LYS A 176 -20.75 0.52 -21.42
C LYS A 176 -19.86 1.74 -21.15
N VAL A 177 -19.78 2.24 -19.91
CA VAL A 177 -18.86 3.31 -19.54
C VAL A 177 -17.74 2.74 -18.66
N SER A 178 -16.54 2.70 -19.21
CA SER A 178 -15.38 2.21 -18.51
C SER A 178 -14.15 3.09 -18.77
N ALA A 179 -13.18 2.98 -17.88
CA ALA A 179 -11.86 3.57 -18.07
C ALA A 179 -10.78 2.54 -17.82
N ASN A 180 -9.67 2.70 -18.49
CA ASN A 180 -8.46 1.93 -18.24
C ASN A 180 -7.26 2.85 -18.07
N GLY A 181 -6.20 2.32 -17.50
CA GLY A 181 -4.98 3.06 -17.29
C GLY A 181 -3.81 2.18 -16.93
N ILE A 182 -2.63 2.74 -17.07
CA ILE A 182 -1.37 2.12 -16.63
C ILE A 182 -0.61 3.11 -15.77
N GLY A 183 0.21 2.58 -14.88
CA GLY A 183 1.08 3.36 -14.02
C GLY A 183 2.27 2.55 -13.54
N PHE A 184 3.19 3.21 -12.86
CA PHE A 184 4.40 2.58 -12.32
C PHE A 184 4.68 3.10 -10.92
N ASP A 185 5.26 2.21 -10.09
CA ASP A 185 5.88 2.60 -8.83
C ASP A 185 7.35 2.25 -8.85
N VAL A 186 8.15 3.08 -8.19
CA VAL A 186 9.58 2.83 -7.96
C VAL A 186 9.86 2.95 -6.49
N GLY A 187 10.57 1.97 -5.93
CA GLY A 187 10.91 1.97 -4.53
C GLY A 187 12.36 1.58 -4.28
N ALA A 188 12.93 2.18 -3.26
CA ALA A 188 14.25 1.86 -2.74
C ALA A 188 14.17 1.57 -1.24
N LEU A 189 15.05 0.71 -0.75
CA LEU A 189 15.26 0.48 0.66
C LEU A 189 16.75 0.50 0.99
N ILE A 190 17.10 1.23 2.04
CA ILE A 190 18.44 1.38 2.57
C ILE A 190 18.45 0.86 4.01
N LYS A 191 19.40 0.00 4.35
CA LYS A 191 19.63 -0.52 5.71
C LYS A 191 20.98 -0.01 6.22
N PRO A 192 21.02 1.16 6.89
CA PRO A 192 22.28 1.69 7.41
C PRO A 192 22.91 0.80 8.48
N ILE A 193 22.06 0.15 9.27
CA ILE A 193 22.40 -0.85 10.30
C ILE A 193 21.29 -1.90 10.34
N ASP A 194 21.53 -3.04 10.95
CA ASP A 194 20.62 -4.22 10.90
C ASP A 194 19.18 -3.96 11.29
N ASN A 195 18.94 -3.09 12.28
CA ASN A 195 17.60 -2.84 12.82
C ASN A 195 16.96 -1.54 12.32
N LEU A 196 17.65 -0.76 11.48
CA LEU A 196 17.19 0.52 10.93
C LEU A 196 17.01 0.40 9.43
N ASN A 197 15.81 0.68 8.95
CA ASN A 197 15.54 0.76 7.53
C ASN A 197 15.05 2.16 7.17
N ILE A 198 15.41 2.62 5.99
CA ILE A 198 14.95 3.87 5.38
C ILE A 198 14.46 3.52 3.97
N SER A 199 13.29 4.01 3.61
CA SER A 199 12.71 3.82 2.28
C SER A 199 12.49 5.13 1.55
N LEU A 200 12.58 5.05 0.22
CA LEU A 200 12.16 6.10 -0.70
C LEU A 200 11.24 5.44 -1.72
N VAL A 201 10.03 5.96 -1.89
CA VAL A 201 9.05 5.39 -2.82
C VAL A 201 8.36 6.51 -3.59
N ILE A 202 8.23 6.32 -4.90
CA ILE A 202 7.41 7.17 -5.78
C ILE A 202 6.34 6.26 -6.35
N THR A 203 5.07 6.61 -6.14
CA THR A 203 3.93 5.82 -6.61
C THR A 203 3.07 6.60 -7.59
N ASP A 204 2.37 5.85 -8.44
CA ASP A 204 1.44 6.36 -9.44
C ASP A 204 2.10 7.24 -10.52
N ILE A 205 3.35 6.90 -10.88
CA ILE A 205 4.07 7.55 -11.98
C ILE A 205 3.28 7.31 -13.28
N ASN A 206 2.88 8.40 -13.95
CA ASN A 206 2.09 8.38 -15.20
C ASN A 206 0.74 7.63 -15.09
N SER A 207 0.22 7.43 -13.87
CA SER A 207 -1.07 6.77 -13.67
C SER A 207 -2.21 7.70 -14.06
N LYS A 208 -3.13 7.19 -14.89
CA LYS A 208 -4.28 7.96 -15.37
C LYS A 208 -5.39 7.03 -15.84
N TYR A 209 -6.62 7.49 -15.75
CA TYR A 209 -7.75 6.89 -16.44
C TYR A 209 -7.96 7.54 -17.81
N LYS A 210 -8.17 6.71 -18.80
CA LYS A 210 -8.65 7.11 -20.12
C LYS A 210 -10.11 6.66 -20.25
N TRP A 211 -11.00 7.61 -20.25
CA TRP A 211 -12.43 7.40 -20.40
C TRP A 211 -12.82 7.46 -21.87
N ASP A 212 -13.73 6.57 -22.28
CA ASP A 212 -14.39 6.59 -23.56
C ASP A 212 -15.89 6.48 -23.36
N THR A 213 -16.62 7.52 -23.75
CA THR A 213 -18.09 7.58 -23.65
C THR A 213 -18.78 7.32 -25.00
N THR A 214 -18.01 7.06 -26.06
CA THR A 214 -18.51 6.72 -27.41
C THR A 214 -19.48 5.52 -27.42
N PRO A 215 -19.27 4.47 -26.60
CA PRO A 215 -20.21 3.34 -26.55
C PRO A 215 -21.62 3.70 -26.11
N VAL A 216 -21.79 4.81 -25.37
CA VAL A 216 -23.10 5.32 -24.90
C VAL A 216 -23.64 6.40 -25.80
N TYR A 217 -22.82 7.37 -26.20
CA TYR A 217 -23.27 8.59 -26.89
C TYR A 217 -22.97 8.59 -28.41
N GLY A 218 -22.42 7.50 -28.95
CA GLY A 218 -22.07 7.40 -30.36
C GLY A 218 -21.14 8.53 -30.81
N GLN A 219 -21.54 9.25 -31.88
CA GLN A 219 -20.74 10.37 -32.42
C GLN A 219 -20.62 11.56 -31.46
N ASN A 220 -21.48 11.68 -30.44
CA ASN A 220 -21.42 12.72 -29.43
C ASN A 220 -20.58 12.31 -28.21
N GLY A 221 -20.01 11.11 -28.23
CA GLY A 221 -19.10 10.65 -27.20
C GLY A 221 -17.77 11.39 -27.23
N SER A 222 -17.09 11.38 -26.10
CA SER A 222 -15.77 12.02 -25.92
C SER A 222 -14.78 11.10 -25.24
N ASN A 223 -13.51 11.35 -25.52
CA ASN A 223 -12.37 10.72 -24.83
C ASN A 223 -11.78 11.75 -23.84
N THR A 224 -11.69 11.36 -22.59
CA THR A 224 -11.14 12.23 -21.53
C THR A 224 -10.07 11.47 -20.74
N THR A 225 -9.00 12.17 -20.39
CA THR A 225 -7.95 11.62 -19.54
C THR A 225 -7.95 12.33 -18.19
N VAL A 226 -7.90 11.56 -17.09
CA VAL A 226 -7.86 12.08 -15.72
C VAL A 226 -6.67 11.46 -15.00
N ASP A 227 -5.76 12.31 -14.51
CA ASP A 227 -4.52 11.87 -13.87
C ASP A 227 -4.72 11.50 -12.39
N PHE A 228 -3.97 10.50 -11.93
CA PHE A 228 -3.80 10.21 -10.52
C PHE A 228 -2.80 11.19 -9.91
N PRO A 229 -2.85 11.45 -8.60
CA PRO A 229 -1.80 12.22 -7.96
C PRO A 229 -0.52 11.40 -7.86
N LEU A 230 0.60 12.03 -8.21
CA LEU A 230 1.93 11.47 -7.95
C LEU A 230 2.23 11.57 -6.46
N LEU A 231 2.61 10.45 -5.83
CA LEU A 231 2.96 10.43 -4.42
C LEU A 231 4.44 10.09 -4.24
N SER A 232 5.11 10.88 -3.41
CA SER A 232 6.49 10.63 -2.96
C SER A 232 6.49 10.33 -1.47
N LYS A 233 7.13 9.22 -1.06
CA LYS A 233 7.13 8.75 0.32
C LYS A 233 8.56 8.55 0.82
N VAL A 234 8.80 8.97 2.04
CA VAL A 234 10.03 8.69 2.80
C VAL A 234 9.63 7.96 4.07
N GLY A 235 10.10 6.74 4.24
CA GLY A 235 9.79 5.92 5.41
C GLY A 235 11.03 5.62 6.23
N ILE A 236 10.84 5.47 7.54
CA ILE A 236 11.86 5.00 8.47
C ILE A 236 11.23 3.96 9.39
N SER A 237 11.95 2.88 9.68
CA SER A 237 11.51 1.90 10.68
C SER A 237 12.69 1.42 11.51
N TYR A 238 12.42 1.16 12.79
CA TYR A 238 13.40 0.63 13.72
C TYR A 238 12.83 -0.53 14.53
N LYS A 239 13.60 -1.61 14.63
CA LYS A 239 13.25 -2.78 15.43
C LYS A 239 14.01 -2.81 16.74
N PHE A 240 13.30 -2.68 17.83
CA PHE A 240 13.80 -2.90 19.19
C PHE A 240 13.72 -4.41 19.51
N VAL A 241 14.78 -5.16 19.19
CA VAL A 241 14.78 -6.62 19.27
C VAL A 241 14.49 -7.14 20.68
N LYS A 242 15.12 -6.56 21.72
CA LYS A 242 14.93 -6.94 23.12
C LYS A 242 13.50 -6.70 23.60
N GLN A 243 12.88 -5.61 23.16
CA GLN A 243 11.52 -5.21 23.51
C GLN A 243 10.47 -5.86 22.61
N LYS A 244 10.87 -6.58 21.56
CA LYS A 244 9.98 -7.17 20.53
C LYS A 244 9.05 -6.14 19.92
N LEU A 245 9.51 -4.91 19.76
CA LEU A 245 8.77 -3.76 19.26
C LEU A 245 9.37 -3.29 17.93
N LEU A 246 8.54 -3.13 16.93
CA LEU A 246 8.82 -2.45 15.68
C LEU A 246 8.08 -1.12 15.67
N VAL A 247 8.77 -0.05 15.35
CA VAL A 247 8.16 1.27 15.11
C VAL A 247 8.48 1.72 13.69
N ALA A 248 7.53 2.42 13.08
CA ALA A 248 7.68 2.96 11.74
C ALA A 248 7.05 4.36 11.66
N ALA A 249 7.66 5.21 10.83
CA ALA A 249 7.12 6.50 10.46
C ALA A 249 7.27 6.70 8.95
N GLU A 250 6.32 7.39 8.34
CA GLU A 250 6.34 7.69 6.91
C GLU A 250 5.86 9.13 6.67
N LEU A 251 6.60 9.86 5.86
CA LEU A 251 6.19 11.14 5.30
C LEU A 251 5.77 10.91 3.85
N GLN A 252 4.56 11.31 3.48
CA GLN A 252 4.06 11.28 2.11
C GLN A 252 3.77 12.69 1.63
N HIS A 253 4.33 13.04 0.49
CA HIS A 253 4.02 14.25 -0.28
C HIS A 253 3.21 13.87 -1.52
N SER A 254 2.22 14.70 -1.87
CA SER A 254 1.45 14.59 -3.11
C SER A 254 1.59 15.86 -3.95
N ASN A 255 1.74 15.70 -5.28
CA ASN A 255 1.67 16.84 -6.21
C ASN A 255 0.28 17.52 -6.27
N ALA A 256 -0.71 16.97 -5.54
CA ALA A 256 -2.02 17.58 -5.31
C ALA A 256 -2.08 18.43 -4.02
N GLY A 257 -0.93 18.87 -3.50
CA GLY A 257 -0.83 19.82 -2.38
C GLY A 257 -1.10 19.22 -0.99
N THR A 258 -0.81 17.93 -0.78
CA THR A 258 -1.04 17.26 0.52
C THR A 258 0.24 16.66 1.07
N ASN A 259 0.48 16.86 2.37
CA ASN A 259 1.60 16.27 3.11
C ASN A 259 1.07 15.51 4.33
N TYR A 260 1.26 14.20 4.36
CA TYR A 260 0.84 13.34 5.46
C TYR A 260 2.02 12.77 6.22
N ILE A 261 1.93 12.76 7.55
CA ILE A 261 2.74 11.88 8.40
C ILE A 261 1.88 10.68 8.80
N ARG A 262 2.51 9.51 8.82
CA ARG A 262 1.96 8.25 9.29
C ARG A 262 2.86 7.65 10.33
N LEU A 263 2.29 7.06 11.36
CA LEU A 263 3.01 6.40 12.43
C LEU A 263 2.44 5.01 12.65
N GLY A 264 3.30 4.05 12.92
CA GLY A 264 2.90 2.67 13.20
C GLY A 264 3.81 2.01 14.22
N ALA A 265 3.22 1.13 15.01
CA ALA A 265 3.92 0.27 15.95
C ALA A 265 3.37 -1.15 15.90
N GLU A 266 4.25 -2.14 15.98
CA GLU A 266 3.90 -3.55 16.08
C GLU A 266 4.66 -4.16 17.26
N TYR A 267 3.94 -4.76 18.21
CA TYR A 267 4.47 -5.41 19.38
C TYR A 267 4.20 -6.91 19.35
N ASN A 268 5.24 -7.72 19.39
CA ASN A 268 5.10 -9.17 19.50
C ASN A 268 4.85 -9.57 20.96
N LEU A 269 3.57 -9.67 21.32
CA LEU A 269 3.13 -10.01 22.67
C LEU A 269 3.48 -11.46 23.04
N TYR A 270 3.24 -12.36 22.10
CA TYR A 270 3.51 -13.79 22.24
C TYR A 270 4.12 -14.34 20.95
N LYS A 271 4.67 -15.55 20.98
CA LYS A 271 5.37 -16.15 19.82
C LYS A 271 4.62 -16.00 18.49
N ASN A 272 3.28 -16.03 18.55
CA ASN A 272 2.41 -16.03 17.37
C ASN A 272 1.38 -14.89 17.37
N LEU A 273 1.37 -14.03 18.39
CA LEU A 273 0.41 -12.93 18.56
C LEU A 273 1.14 -11.59 18.49
N ASN A 274 0.75 -10.79 17.51
CA ASN A 274 1.21 -9.41 17.38
C ASN A 274 0.05 -8.45 17.63
N LEU A 275 0.31 -7.39 18.36
CA LEU A 275 -0.57 -6.24 18.53
C LEU A 275 -0.03 -5.07 17.73
N ARG A 276 -0.91 -4.26 17.17
CA ARG A 276 -0.56 -3.13 16.30
C ARG A 276 -1.36 -1.90 16.67
N GLY A 277 -0.74 -0.76 16.49
CA GLY A 277 -1.41 0.54 16.58
C GLY A 277 -0.79 1.50 15.58
N GLY A 278 -1.58 2.44 15.10
CA GLY A 278 -1.13 3.40 14.11
C GLY A 278 -1.94 4.69 14.09
N LEU A 279 -1.35 5.69 13.46
CA LEU A 279 -1.98 6.97 13.14
C LEU A 279 -1.77 7.24 11.66
N ASP A 280 -2.85 7.27 10.88
CA ASP A 280 -2.82 7.59 9.46
C ASP A 280 -3.26 9.04 9.23
N ARG A 281 -2.67 9.69 8.23
CA ARG A 281 -3.06 11.00 7.71
C ARG A 281 -3.00 12.15 8.71
N PHE A 282 -1.92 12.25 9.48
CA PHE A 282 -1.63 13.52 10.12
C PHE A 282 -1.24 14.52 9.03
N ASN A 283 -2.18 15.40 8.67
CA ASN A 283 -2.02 16.31 7.53
C ASN A 283 -1.27 17.57 7.95
N LEU A 284 -0.05 17.75 7.42
CA LEU A 284 0.77 18.94 7.69
C LEU A 284 0.31 20.17 6.88
N SER A 285 -0.42 19.95 5.77
CA SER A 285 -0.94 21.03 4.92
C SER A 285 -2.28 21.57 5.42
N ASN A 286 -3.03 20.76 6.17
CA ASN A 286 -4.32 21.13 6.77
C ASN A 286 -4.51 20.40 8.10
N THR A 287 -4.20 21.08 9.20
CA THR A 287 -4.30 20.51 10.55
C THR A 287 -5.73 20.29 11.04
N ASP A 288 -6.73 20.84 10.35
CA ASP A 288 -8.15 20.63 10.65
C ASP A 288 -8.66 19.27 10.15
N GLU A 289 -7.89 18.60 9.26
CA GLU A 289 -8.20 17.24 8.85
C GLU A 289 -7.91 16.26 10.00
N PRO A 290 -8.92 15.53 10.51
CA PRO A 290 -8.73 14.64 11.62
C PRO A 290 -7.83 13.47 11.27
N VAL A 291 -6.91 13.17 12.18
CA VAL A 291 -6.08 11.96 12.13
C VAL A 291 -6.95 10.73 12.23
N ARG A 292 -6.55 9.64 11.59
CA ARG A 292 -7.23 8.34 11.60
C ARG A 292 -6.47 7.35 12.48
N PRO A 293 -6.83 7.21 13.76
CA PRO A 293 -6.27 6.19 14.62
C PRO A 293 -6.65 4.80 14.15
N SER A 294 -5.74 3.86 14.32
CA SER A 294 -5.96 2.47 13.97
C SER A 294 -5.38 1.53 15.03
N ALA A 295 -5.98 0.37 15.15
CA ALA A 295 -5.50 -0.71 16.02
C ALA A 295 -5.74 -2.05 15.34
N GLY A 296 -4.99 -3.07 15.72
CA GLY A 296 -5.17 -4.40 15.15
C GLY A 296 -4.35 -5.47 15.85
N PHE A 297 -4.59 -6.69 15.43
CA PHE A 297 -3.83 -7.85 15.89
C PHE A 297 -3.66 -8.88 14.79
N SER A 298 -2.73 -9.79 14.97
CA SER A 298 -2.63 -11.00 14.17
C SER A 298 -2.24 -12.18 15.03
N TYR A 299 -2.79 -13.34 14.66
CA TYR A 299 -2.41 -14.61 15.24
C TYR A 299 -1.96 -15.56 14.12
N ALA A 300 -0.72 -16.09 14.24
CA ALA A 300 -0.14 -17.01 13.28
C ALA A 300 -0.15 -18.45 13.84
N TYR A 301 -0.63 -19.40 13.05
CA TYR A 301 -0.64 -20.81 13.39
C TYR A 301 0.22 -21.60 12.41
N LYS A 302 1.11 -22.42 12.94
CA LYS A 302 1.98 -23.26 12.11
C LYS A 302 1.31 -24.62 11.86
N LEU A 303 1.07 -24.92 10.60
CA LEU A 303 0.52 -26.18 10.09
C LEU A 303 1.61 -26.88 9.25
N ASN A 304 2.34 -27.80 9.84
CA ASN A 304 3.44 -28.52 9.15
C ASN A 304 4.39 -27.54 8.42
N SER A 305 4.30 -27.49 7.08
CA SER A 305 5.12 -26.63 6.21
C SER A 305 4.55 -25.23 6.00
N PHE A 306 3.31 -24.97 6.43
CA PHE A 306 2.61 -23.71 6.21
C PHE A 306 2.48 -22.95 7.52
N ILE A 307 2.48 -21.62 7.40
CA ILE A 307 2.05 -20.74 8.48
C ILE A 307 0.82 -20.00 7.98
N VAL A 308 -0.29 -20.15 8.68
CA VAL A 308 -1.54 -19.43 8.41
C VAL A 308 -1.68 -18.36 9.47
N GLY A 309 -1.77 -17.11 9.06
CA GLY A 309 -2.03 -15.97 9.92
C GLY A 309 -3.43 -15.41 9.70
N ILE A 310 -4.15 -15.16 10.77
CA ILE A 310 -5.40 -14.39 10.75
C ILE A 310 -5.09 -13.00 11.27
N GLU A 311 -5.56 -11.99 10.59
CA GLU A 311 -5.31 -10.59 10.92
C GLU A 311 -6.62 -9.81 10.99
N TYR A 312 -6.66 -8.87 11.91
CA TYR A 312 -7.76 -7.92 12.04
C TYR A 312 -7.20 -6.52 12.26
N ALA A 313 -7.85 -5.54 11.65
CA ALA A 313 -7.63 -4.13 11.94
C ALA A 313 -8.94 -3.36 12.04
N PHE A 314 -8.91 -2.37 12.90
CA PHE A 314 -9.90 -1.34 13.09
C PHE A 314 -9.26 0.00 12.73
N VAL A 315 -9.95 0.83 11.94
CA VAL A 315 -9.50 2.17 11.57
C VAL A 315 -10.65 3.14 11.75
N MET A 316 -10.46 4.15 12.57
CA MET A 316 -11.43 5.23 12.73
C MET A 316 -11.54 6.03 11.43
N GLU A 317 -12.78 6.27 10.98
CA GLU A 317 -13.05 7.01 9.75
C GLU A 317 -13.96 8.21 10.05
N PRO A 318 -13.36 9.37 10.34
CA PRO A 318 -14.10 10.53 10.86
C PRO A 318 -15.16 11.09 9.91
N TYR A 319 -15.06 10.79 8.62
CA TYR A 319 -16.00 11.30 7.60
C TYR A 319 -16.96 10.25 7.05
N SER A 320 -17.05 9.10 7.69
CA SER A 320 -17.94 8.01 7.27
C SER A 320 -18.95 7.69 8.35
N GLY A 321 -20.10 7.17 7.96
CA GLY A 321 -21.13 6.71 8.90
C GLY A 321 -20.72 5.49 9.73
N SER A 322 -19.66 4.78 9.37
CA SER A 322 -19.05 3.70 10.16
C SER A 322 -17.54 3.67 9.98
N ASP A 323 -16.86 3.14 10.97
CA ASP A 323 -15.43 2.87 10.95
C ASP A 323 -15.13 1.69 10.01
N LYS A 324 -13.84 1.52 9.67
CA LYS A 324 -13.39 0.42 8.82
C LYS A 324 -12.99 -0.78 9.66
N HIS A 325 -13.49 -1.93 9.26
CA HIS A 325 -13.08 -3.23 9.79
C HIS A 325 -12.41 -4.01 8.68
N ILE A 326 -11.20 -4.46 8.92
CA ILE A 326 -10.39 -5.18 7.95
C ILE A 326 -10.08 -6.57 8.49
N VAL A 327 -10.42 -7.59 7.72
CA VAL A 327 -10.07 -8.99 8.01
C VAL A 327 -9.10 -9.47 6.95
N GLY A 328 -8.05 -10.15 7.36
CA GLY A 328 -7.04 -10.67 6.46
C GLY A 328 -6.60 -12.08 6.83
N VAL A 329 -6.17 -12.83 5.83
CA VAL A 329 -5.53 -14.13 5.99
C VAL A 329 -4.22 -14.13 5.22
N ASN A 330 -3.16 -14.58 5.89
CA ASN A 330 -1.82 -14.73 5.31
C ASN A 330 -1.41 -16.19 5.28
N PHE A 331 -0.84 -16.61 4.17
CA PHE A 331 -0.28 -17.94 3.98
C PHE A 331 1.21 -17.78 3.67
N ASN A 332 2.09 -18.39 4.50
CA ASN A 332 3.52 -18.44 4.24
C ASN A 332 3.95 -19.91 4.11
N PHE A 333 4.67 -20.25 3.01
CA PHE A 333 5.03 -21.61 2.63
C PHE A 333 6.30 -21.69 1.77
#